data_587429c9f8017d2cad3c9af88daf2efc
#
_entry.id   587429c9f8017d2cad3c9af88daf2efc
#
_cell.length_a   1.000
_cell.length_b   1.000
_cell.length_c   1.000
_cell.angle_alpha   90.00
_cell.angle_beta   90.00
_cell.angle_gamma   90.00
#
_symmetry.space_group_name_H-M   'P 1'
#
loop_
_entity.id
_entity.type
_entity.pdbx_description
1 polymer ?
#
loop_
_entity_poly.entity_id
_entity_poly.type
_entity_poly.pdbx_seq_one_letter_code
_entity_poly.pdbx_strand_id
1 'polypeptide(L)'
;DDIVIEACEFSETFLKLTPYMSVVLNIDNDHLDYYGSMGELKFAFKRFALMTHFMIFANADDKNTMDVMYTLDRRVRTFAIDNAADYRAVNVQEYKPGFFEFDLKEWDTNELGHIRLAVPGRHNIYNALAMCAVCRSVGLTVEECANAALNFKGAGRRFEVYGECNGAV
;
A
#
# COMPACT_ATOMS: atom_id res chain seq x y z
N ASP A 1 -8.97 -14.54 -14.74
CA ASP A 1 -9.20 -13.09 -14.57
C ASP A 1 -9.11 -12.79 -13.08
N ASP A 2 -8.31 -11.78 -12.72
CA ASP A 2 -8.15 -11.35 -11.34
C ASP A 2 -9.08 -10.17 -11.04
N ILE A 3 -9.56 -10.07 -9.80
CA ILE A 3 -10.40 -8.97 -9.33
C ILE A 3 -9.67 -8.27 -8.20
N VAL A 4 -9.52 -6.96 -8.31
CA VAL A 4 -8.99 -6.10 -7.24
C VAL A 4 -10.15 -5.36 -6.59
N ILE A 5 -10.27 -5.45 -5.26
CA ILE A 5 -11.37 -4.89 -4.48
C ILE A 5 -10.79 -4.00 -3.38
N GLU A 6 -11.31 -2.78 -3.25
CA GLU A 6 -11.11 -1.97 -2.06
C GLU A 6 -11.96 -2.54 -0.92
N ALA A 7 -11.30 -3.04 0.14
CA ALA A 7 -11.92 -3.70 1.26
C ALA A 7 -12.12 -2.69 2.41
N CYS A 8 -13.36 -2.32 2.71
CA CYS A 8 -13.68 -1.36 3.75
C CYS A 8 -13.81 -2.07 5.10
N GLU A 9 -13.10 -1.55 6.12
CA GLU A 9 -13.13 -2.06 7.49
C GLU A 9 -14.41 -1.65 8.24
N PHE A 10 -15.08 -0.57 7.82
CA PHE A 10 -16.29 -0.10 8.47
C PHE A 10 -17.36 -1.18 8.52
N SER A 11 -17.96 -1.36 9.70
CA SER A 11 -18.95 -2.42 9.99
C SER A 11 -18.45 -3.83 9.64
N GLU A 12 -17.15 -4.06 9.70
CA GLU A 12 -16.51 -5.34 9.37
C GLU A 12 -16.86 -5.87 7.96
N THR A 13 -17.18 -4.99 7.01
CA THR A 13 -17.61 -5.43 5.67
C THR A 13 -16.52 -6.20 4.93
N PHE A 14 -15.26 -5.89 5.15
CA PHE A 14 -14.11 -6.62 4.59
C PHE A 14 -14.03 -8.08 5.05
N LEU A 15 -14.63 -8.43 6.20
CA LEU A 15 -14.69 -9.83 6.68
C LEU A 15 -15.69 -10.72 5.91
N LYS A 16 -16.41 -10.14 4.95
CA LYS A 16 -17.25 -10.92 4.02
C LYS A 16 -16.48 -11.39 2.78
N LEU A 17 -15.22 -10.95 2.65
CA LEU A 17 -14.33 -11.30 1.55
C LEU A 17 -13.42 -12.46 1.95
N THR A 18 -13.05 -13.29 0.98
CA THR A 18 -12.05 -14.36 1.13
C THR A 18 -10.93 -14.10 0.13
N PRO A 19 -10.00 -13.18 0.44
CA PRO A 19 -9.00 -12.76 -0.53
C PRO A 19 -7.95 -13.83 -0.76
N TYR A 20 -7.52 -13.99 -2.01
CA TYR A 20 -6.35 -14.78 -2.35
C TYR A 20 -5.07 -14.07 -1.86
N MET A 21 -4.98 -12.76 -2.10
CA MET A 21 -3.97 -11.87 -1.55
C MET A 21 -4.64 -10.68 -0.88
N SER A 22 -4.03 -10.16 0.17
CA SER A 22 -4.49 -8.92 0.82
C SER A 22 -3.36 -7.92 0.98
N VAL A 23 -3.72 -6.65 0.98
CA VAL A 23 -2.81 -5.53 1.25
C VAL A 23 -3.34 -4.77 2.45
N VAL A 24 -2.48 -4.51 3.42
CA VAL A 24 -2.77 -3.65 4.57
C VAL A 24 -1.80 -2.47 4.52
N LEU A 25 -2.34 -1.30 4.17
CA LEU A 25 -1.55 -0.07 4.03
C LEU A 25 -1.26 0.57 5.38
N ASN A 26 -2.26 0.61 6.24
CA ASN A 26 -2.18 1.12 7.60
C ASN A 26 -3.40 0.65 8.41
N ILE A 27 -3.27 0.69 9.73
CA ILE A 27 -4.37 0.54 10.68
C ILE A 27 -4.38 1.80 11.55
N ASP A 28 -5.26 2.73 11.22
CA ASP A 28 -5.34 4.01 11.89
C ASP A 28 -6.61 4.12 12.73
N ASN A 29 -6.64 5.17 13.55
CA ASN A 29 -7.71 5.46 14.50
C ASN A 29 -8.99 5.96 13.81
N ASP A 30 -9.50 5.17 12.89
CA ASP A 30 -10.73 5.47 12.15
C ASP A 30 -11.87 4.55 12.61
N HIS A 31 -13.10 5.02 12.52
CA HIS A 31 -14.31 4.26 12.89
C HIS A 31 -14.32 3.70 14.33
N LEU A 32 -13.66 4.38 15.29
CA LEU A 32 -13.69 3.97 16.70
C LEU A 32 -15.08 4.08 17.36
N ASP A 33 -15.97 4.88 16.81
CA ASP A 33 -17.39 4.89 17.17
C ASP A 33 -18.04 3.52 16.95
N TYR A 34 -17.58 2.77 15.96
CA TYR A 34 -18.02 1.39 15.71
C TYR A 34 -17.21 0.35 16.51
N TYR A 35 -15.87 0.44 16.47
CA TYR A 35 -15.01 -0.57 17.10
C TYR A 35 -14.82 -0.40 18.61
N GLY A 36 -15.07 0.80 19.14
CA GLY A 36 -14.89 1.11 20.56
C GLY A 36 -13.45 1.24 21.02
N SER A 37 -12.49 0.57 20.37
CA SER A 37 -11.07 0.68 20.72
C SER A 37 -10.15 0.26 19.56
N MET A 38 -8.90 0.73 19.60
CA MET A 38 -7.84 0.30 18.69
C MET A 38 -7.57 -1.23 18.80
N GLY A 39 -7.78 -1.82 19.96
CA GLY A 39 -7.63 -3.25 20.17
C GLY A 39 -8.64 -4.06 19.36
N GLU A 40 -9.91 -3.66 19.37
CA GLU A 40 -10.96 -4.30 18.59
C GLU A 40 -10.75 -4.09 17.08
N LEU A 41 -10.33 -2.91 16.67
CA LEU A 41 -9.97 -2.64 15.28
C LEU A 41 -8.83 -3.56 14.81
N LYS A 42 -7.73 -3.65 15.56
CA LYS A 42 -6.62 -4.57 15.28
C LYS A 42 -7.08 -6.03 15.25
N PHE A 43 -8.00 -6.41 16.11
CA PHE A 43 -8.54 -7.76 16.13
C PHE A 43 -9.35 -8.06 14.84
N ALA A 44 -10.13 -7.09 14.35
CA ALA A 44 -10.85 -7.22 13.07
C ALA A 44 -9.87 -7.37 11.89
N PHE A 45 -8.79 -6.55 11.83
CA PHE A 45 -7.74 -6.71 10.82
C PHE A 45 -7.00 -8.05 10.93
N LYS A 46 -6.78 -8.56 12.15
CA LYS A 46 -6.23 -9.91 12.36
C LYS A 46 -7.13 -10.98 11.76
N ARG A 47 -8.44 -10.89 11.98
CA ARG A 47 -9.43 -11.81 11.39
C ARG A 47 -9.37 -11.76 9.86
N PHE A 48 -9.36 -10.56 9.28
CA PHE A 48 -9.24 -10.38 7.82
C PHE A 48 -7.95 -11.00 7.28
N ALA A 49 -6.81 -10.72 7.92
CA ALA A 49 -5.54 -11.28 7.52
C ALA A 49 -5.52 -12.82 7.57
N LEU A 50 -6.15 -13.43 8.59
CA LEU A 50 -6.28 -14.89 8.71
C LEU A 50 -7.14 -15.51 7.60
N MET A 51 -8.05 -14.75 6.98
CA MET A 51 -8.87 -15.20 5.84
C MET A 51 -8.11 -15.18 4.51
N THR A 52 -6.92 -14.56 4.47
CA THR A 52 -6.09 -14.50 3.26
C THR A 52 -5.49 -15.86 2.95
N HIS A 53 -5.68 -16.35 1.71
CA HIS A 53 -5.27 -17.70 1.33
C HIS A 53 -3.80 -17.84 0.99
N PHE A 54 -3.21 -16.88 0.28
CA PHE A 54 -1.87 -17.03 -0.30
C PHE A 54 -0.83 -16.12 0.36
N MET A 55 -1.02 -14.79 0.30
CA MET A 55 0.01 -13.83 0.74
C MET A 55 -0.63 -12.55 1.27
N ILE A 56 -0.08 -12.04 2.36
CA ILE A 56 -0.42 -10.74 2.92
C ILE A 56 0.72 -9.78 2.61
N PHE A 57 0.41 -8.58 2.11
CA PHE A 57 1.36 -7.49 1.94
C PHE A 57 1.07 -6.42 2.98
N ALA A 58 2.08 -6.03 3.76
CA ALA A 58 1.90 -5.19 4.93
C ALA A 58 2.91 -4.05 4.98
N ASN A 59 2.45 -2.86 5.38
CA ASN A 59 3.32 -1.71 5.55
C ASN A 59 4.15 -1.84 6.84
N ALA A 60 5.47 -2.00 6.71
CA ALA A 60 6.38 -2.11 7.85
C ALA A 60 6.65 -0.77 8.56
N ASP A 61 6.28 0.35 7.96
CA ASP A 61 6.37 1.67 8.60
C ASP A 61 5.14 1.96 9.47
N ASP A 62 4.05 1.20 9.33
CA ASP A 62 2.89 1.31 10.19
C ASP A 62 2.96 0.35 11.38
N LYS A 63 3.15 0.93 12.57
CA LYS A 63 3.28 0.16 13.81
C LYS A 63 2.06 -0.71 14.11
N ASN A 64 0.84 -0.20 13.89
CA ASN A 64 -0.37 -0.94 14.22
C ASN A 64 -0.54 -2.14 13.29
N THR A 65 -0.23 -1.97 12.00
CA THR A 65 -0.18 -3.07 11.03
C THR A 65 0.80 -4.15 11.49
N MET A 66 2.03 -3.77 11.84
CA MET A 66 3.04 -4.74 12.24
C MET A 66 2.72 -5.41 13.58
N ASP A 67 2.10 -4.72 14.53
CA ASP A 67 1.61 -5.33 15.77
C ASP A 67 0.61 -6.48 15.49
N VAL A 68 -0.18 -6.39 14.43
CA VAL A 68 -1.08 -7.46 13.99
C VAL A 68 -0.29 -8.56 13.28
N MET A 69 0.54 -8.20 12.30
CA MET A 69 1.24 -9.15 11.43
C MET A 69 2.19 -10.07 12.19
N TYR A 70 2.90 -9.57 13.20
CA TYR A 70 3.80 -10.38 14.03
C TYR A 70 3.08 -11.47 14.84
N THR A 71 1.76 -11.39 15.00
CA THR A 71 0.96 -12.40 15.71
C THR A 71 0.42 -13.51 14.81
N LEU A 72 0.70 -13.45 13.50
CA LEU A 72 0.13 -14.36 12.51
C LEU A 72 1.12 -15.47 12.14
N ASP A 73 0.62 -16.69 12.06
CA ASP A 73 1.28 -17.79 11.38
C ASP A 73 0.80 -17.82 9.92
N ARG A 74 1.24 -16.84 9.14
CA ARG A 74 0.86 -16.62 7.74
C ARG A 74 2.03 -16.09 6.93
N ARG A 75 1.97 -16.22 5.61
CA ARG A 75 2.97 -15.64 4.71
C ARG A 75 2.72 -14.14 4.62
N VAL A 76 3.63 -13.36 5.17
CA VAL A 76 3.62 -11.91 5.09
C VAL A 76 4.84 -11.43 4.32
N ARG A 77 4.64 -10.54 3.37
CA ARG A 77 5.67 -9.74 2.71
C ARG A 77 5.46 -8.29 3.10
N THR A 78 6.53 -7.60 3.35
CA THR A 78 6.48 -6.23 3.86
C THR A 78 6.92 -5.23 2.82
N PHE A 79 6.40 -4.00 2.91
CA PHE A 79 6.90 -2.87 2.15
C PHE A 79 7.09 -1.65 3.07
N ALA A 80 8.08 -0.81 2.77
CA ALA A 80 8.42 0.35 3.60
C ALA A 80 9.21 1.41 2.83
N ILE A 81 9.20 2.64 3.35
CA ILE A 81 10.11 3.72 2.99
C ILE A 81 11.26 3.76 4.00
N ASP A 82 10.95 3.79 5.29
CA ASP A 82 11.88 4.13 6.36
C ASP A 82 12.45 2.86 7.03
N ASN A 83 11.65 1.82 7.24
CA ASN A 83 12.06 0.58 7.91
C ASN A 83 12.61 -0.48 6.94
N ALA A 84 13.22 -1.52 7.50
CA ALA A 84 13.59 -2.71 6.74
C ALA A 84 12.32 -3.46 6.29
N ALA A 85 12.28 -3.86 5.02
CA ALA A 85 11.13 -4.55 4.43
C ALA A 85 11.57 -5.36 3.20
N ASP A 86 10.68 -6.27 2.74
CA ASP A 86 10.91 -7.06 1.51
C ASP A 86 10.93 -6.17 0.26
N TYR A 87 10.10 -5.12 0.23
CA TYR A 87 10.05 -4.13 -0.84
C TYR A 87 10.27 -2.74 -0.25
N ARG A 88 11.28 -2.03 -0.72
CA ARG A 88 11.63 -0.70 -0.18
C ARG A 88 11.68 0.36 -1.26
N ALA A 89 11.18 1.55 -0.92
CA ALA A 89 11.53 2.74 -1.67
C ALA A 89 12.86 3.29 -1.13
N VAL A 90 13.89 3.28 -1.96
CA VAL A 90 15.17 3.91 -1.66
C VAL A 90 15.40 5.08 -2.61
N ASN A 91 16.34 5.98 -2.30
CA ASN A 91 16.62 7.17 -3.12
C ASN A 91 15.36 8.01 -3.42
N VAL A 92 14.47 8.13 -2.44
CA VAL A 92 13.21 8.88 -2.58
C VAL A 92 13.52 10.35 -2.83
N GLN A 93 12.99 10.91 -3.91
CA GLN A 93 13.18 12.30 -4.32
C GLN A 93 11.85 12.93 -4.69
N GLU A 94 11.72 14.21 -4.37
CA GLU A 94 10.64 15.06 -4.86
C GLU A 94 11.11 15.72 -6.15
N TYR A 95 10.59 15.29 -7.31
CA TYR A 95 11.04 15.81 -8.61
C TYR A 95 10.27 17.07 -9.07
N LYS A 96 9.09 17.30 -8.49
CA LYS A 96 8.33 18.55 -8.54
C LYS A 96 7.47 18.67 -7.28
N PRO A 97 6.99 19.85 -6.89
CA PRO A 97 6.24 20.03 -5.65
C PRO A 97 5.12 19.00 -5.46
N GLY A 98 5.23 18.21 -4.40
CA GLY A 98 4.29 17.14 -4.04
C GLY A 98 4.43 15.83 -4.82
N PHE A 99 5.26 15.73 -5.85
CA PHE A 99 5.41 14.53 -6.67
C PHE A 99 6.74 13.83 -6.45
N PHE A 100 6.71 12.53 -6.27
CA PHE A 100 7.84 11.74 -5.86
C PHE A 100 8.27 10.71 -6.90
N GLU A 101 9.55 10.41 -6.89
CA GLU A 101 10.15 9.27 -7.55
C GLU A 101 11.07 8.55 -6.58
N PHE A 102 11.30 7.26 -6.80
CA PHE A 102 12.15 6.44 -5.95
C PHE A 102 12.66 5.22 -6.73
N ASP A 103 13.67 4.56 -6.17
CA ASP A 103 14.09 3.26 -6.68
C ASP A 103 13.47 2.15 -5.82
N LEU A 104 12.77 1.21 -6.47
CA LEU A 104 12.26 0.00 -5.84
C LEU A 104 13.42 -0.95 -5.60
N LYS A 105 13.63 -1.33 -4.35
CA LYS A 105 14.57 -2.36 -3.94
C LYS A 105 13.80 -3.56 -3.41
N GLU A 106 14.01 -4.73 -4.03
CA GLU A 106 13.51 -6.01 -3.52
C GLU A 106 14.59 -6.67 -2.67
N TRP A 107 14.20 -7.35 -1.59
CA TRP A 107 15.11 -7.90 -0.58
C TRP A 107 16.07 -8.95 -1.14
N ASP A 108 15.64 -9.76 -2.11
CA ASP A 108 16.35 -10.89 -2.69
C ASP A 108 17.12 -10.53 -3.97
N THR A 109 17.07 -9.27 -4.40
CA THR A 109 17.81 -8.78 -5.55
C THR A 109 18.66 -7.56 -5.21
N ASN A 110 19.73 -7.36 -5.95
CA ASN A 110 20.52 -6.12 -5.91
C ASN A 110 20.07 -5.13 -7.01
N GLU A 111 19.06 -5.49 -7.79
CA GLU A 111 18.55 -4.64 -8.84
C GLU A 111 17.64 -3.57 -8.26
N LEU A 112 17.80 -2.36 -8.80
CA LEU A 112 16.94 -1.23 -8.48
C LEU A 112 16.12 -0.90 -9.72
N GLY A 113 14.80 -0.78 -9.52
CA GLY A 113 13.89 -0.35 -10.57
C GLY A 113 13.38 1.04 -10.28
N HIS A 114 13.54 1.98 -11.20
CA HIS A 114 13.11 3.35 -11.03
C HIS A 114 11.59 3.50 -11.18
N ILE A 115 10.93 4.08 -10.19
CA ILE A 115 9.48 4.33 -10.16
C ILE A 115 9.24 5.83 -10.01
N ARG A 116 8.51 6.42 -10.98
CA ARG A 116 8.06 7.81 -10.91
C ARG A 116 6.54 7.85 -10.80
N LEU A 117 6.05 8.62 -9.83
CA LEU A 117 4.62 8.75 -9.58
C LEU A 117 4.02 9.91 -10.37
N ALA A 118 2.89 9.68 -11.02
CA ALA A 118 2.12 10.72 -11.69
C ALA A 118 1.08 11.40 -10.78
N VAL A 119 0.99 10.96 -9.52
CA VAL A 119 0.06 11.49 -8.52
C VAL A 119 0.84 12.10 -7.34
N PRO A 120 0.35 13.20 -6.74
CA PRO A 120 1.03 13.88 -5.67
C PRO A 120 0.83 13.18 -4.32
N GLY A 121 1.74 13.47 -3.39
CA GLY A 121 1.66 13.05 -1.99
C GLY A 121 2.56 11.87 -1.64
N ARG A 122 3.30 12.01 -0.52
CA ARG A 122 4.24 10.98 -0.04
C ARG A 122 3.53 9.64 0.26
N HIS A 123 2.27 9.67 0.67
CA HIS A 123 1.48 8.45 0.90
C HIS A 123 1.32 7.58 -0.35
N ASN A 124 1.39 8.18 -1.54
CA ASN A 124 1.33 7.43 -2.80
C ASN A 124 2.59 6.61 -3.07
N ILE A 125 3.71 6.85 -2.36
CA ILE A 125 4.86 5.96 -2.38
C ILE A 125 4.48 4.61 -1.77
N TYR A 126 3.78 4.59 -0.63
CA TYR A 126 3.27 3.35 -0.02
C TYR A 126 2.29 2.62 -0.93
N ASN A 127 1.37 3.36 -1.57
CA ASN A 127 0.43 2.78 -2.53
C ASN A 127 1.16 2.12 -3.71
N ALA A 128 2.19 2.78 -4.24
CA ALA A 128 3.01 2.25 -5.33
C ALA A 128 3.85 1.04 -4.88
N LEU A 129 4.44 1.07 -3.68
CA LEU A 129 5.17 -0.07 -3.11
C LEU A 129 4.25 -1.28 -2.96
N ALA A 130 3.04 -1.08 -2.43
CA ALA A 130 2.05 -2.14 -2.29
C ALA A 130 1.65 -2.71 -3.67
N MET A 131 1.39 -1.85 -4.65
CA MET A 131 1.12 -2.25 -6.04
C MET A 131 2.30 -3.06 -6.61
N CYS A 132 3.53 -2.55 -6.49
CA CYS A 132 4.72 -3.27 -6.95
C CYS A 132 4.85 -4.64 -6.27
N ALA A 133 4.68 -4.73 -4.94
CA ALA A 133 4.81 -5.98 -4.21
C ALA A 133 3.81 -7.05 -4.68
N VAL A 134 2.55 -6.65 -4.91
CA VAL A 134 1.53 -7.55 -5.46
C VAL A 134 1.86 -7.94 -6.90
N CYS A 135 2.13 -6.98 -7.77
CA CYS A 135 2.43 -7.22 -9.20
C CYS A 135 3.65 -8.12 -9.38
N ARG A 136 4.72 -7.87 -8.62
CA ARG A 136 5.93 -8.70 -8.64
C ARG A 136 5.65 -10.14 -8.20
N SER A 137 4.77 -10.32 -7.20
CA SER A 137 4.41 -11.66 -6.72
C SER A 137 3.63 -12.50 -7.73
N VAL A 138 3.00 -11.86 -8.71
CA VAL A 138 2.32 -12.54 -9.83
C VAL A 138 3.12 -12.54 -11.13
N GLY A 139 4.39 -12.11 -11.06
CA GLY A 139 5.35 -12.27 -12.17
C GLY A 139 5.48 -11.07 -13.11
N LEU A 140 4.84 -9.93 -12.81
CA LEU A 140 5.07 -8.70 -13.58
C LEU A 140 6.49 -8.18 -13.35
N THR A 141 7.07 -7.55 -14.36
CA THR A 141 8.38 -6.93 -14.27
C THR A 141 8.34 -5.59 -13.54
N VAL A 142 9.49 -5.12 -13.06
CA VAL A 142 9.59 -3.77 -12.45
C VAL A 142 9.26 -2.68 -13.48
N GLU A 143 9.61 -2.89 -14.75
CA GLU A 143 9.29 -1.96 -15.84
C GLU A 143 7.77 -1.83 -16.06
N GLU A 144 7.02 -2.93 -16.00
CA GLU A 144 5.56 -2.92 -16.08
C GLU A 144 4.95 -2.16 -14.88
N CYS A 145 5.48 -2.36 -13.67
CA CYS A 145 5.08 -1.60 -12.48
C CYS A 145 5.36 -0.10 -12.62
N ALA A 146 6.56 0.26 -13.13
CA ALA A 146 6.95 1.64 -13.37
C ALA A 146 6.04 2.33 -14.39
N ASN A 147 5.74 1.65 -15.49
CA ASN A 147 4.82 2.13 -16.51
C ASN A 147 3.39 2.33 -15.95
N ALA A 148 2.92 1.41 -15.11
CA ALA A 148 1.62 1.53 -14.46
C ALA A 148 1.57 2.75 -13.53
N ALA A 149 2.60 2.95 -12.68
CA ALA A 149 2.70 4.08 -11.77
C ALA A 149 2.74 5.43 -12.51
N LEU A 150 3.50 5.51 -13.61
CA LEU A 150 3.62 6.72 -14.43
C LEU A 150 2.31 7.07 -15.16
N ASN A 151 1.50 6.08 -15.52
CA ASN A 151 0.24 6.27 -16.23
C ASN A 151 -0.98 6.40 -15.31
N PHE A 152 -0.83 6.14 -14.02
CA PHE A 152 -1.92 6.26 -13.04
C PHE A 152 -2.18 7.74 -12.71
N LYS A 153 -3.35 8.25 -13.08
CA LYS A 153 -3.73 9.66 -12.89
C LYS A 153 -4.46 9.95 -11.57
N GLY A 154 -4.52 8.97 -10.68
CA GLY A 154 -5.23 9.07 -9.41
C GLY A 154 -6.67 8.55 -9.46
N ALA A 155 -7.24 8.36 -8.27
CA ALA A 155 -8.66 8.11 -8.12
C ALA A 155 -9.41 9.46 -8.23
N GLY A 156 -10.46 9.52 -9.03
CA GLY A 156 -11.29 10.72 -9.18
C GLY A 156 -11.73 11.28 -7.82
N ARG A 157 -11.83 12.58 -7.70
CA ARG A 157 -12.16 13.33 -6.48
C ARG A 157 -11.09 13.35 -5.39
N ARG A 158 -9.87 12.85 -5.68
CA ARG A 158 -8.73 12.93 -4.75
C ARG A 158 -7.58 13.66 -5.43
N PHE A 159 -7.24 14.88 -4.93
CA PHE A 159 -6.17 15.73 -5.47
C PHE A 159 -6.25 15.98 -6.99
N GLU A 160 -7.46 16.10 -7.51
CA GLU A 160 -7.67 16.52 -8.91
C GLU A 160 -7.31 17.99 -9.07
N VAL A 161 -6.45 18.28 -10.04
CA VAL A 161 -6.12 19.65 -10.43
C VAL A 161 -7.19 20.12 -11.42
N TYR A 162 -8.04 21.06 -11.00
CA TYR A 162 -9.07 21.64 -11.85
C TYR A 162 -8.59 22.86 -12.66
N GLY A 163 -7.42 23.39 -12.35
CA GLY A 163 -6.80 24.51 -13.05
C GLY A 163 -5.95 25.38 -12.14
N GLU A 164 -5.36 26.39 -12.72
CA GLU A 164 -4.60 27.43 -12.01
C GLU A 164 -5.40 28.74 -11.97
N CYS A 165 -5.45 29.38 -10.82
CA CYS A 165 -5.99 30.72 -10.65
C CYS A 165 -4.99 31.60 -9.92
N ASN A 166 -4.47 32.63 -10.57
CA ASN A 166 -3.47 33.57 -10.02
C ASN A 166 -2.24 32.88 -9.42
N GLY A 167 -1.76 31.79 -10.00
CA GLY A 167 -0.62 31.02 -9.53
C GLY A 167 -0.92 30.04 -8.38
N ALA A 168 -2.17 29.89 -7.98
CA ALA A 168 -2.63 28.82 -7.09
C ALA A 168 -3.27 27.67 -7.89
N VAL A 169 -2.95 26.45 -7.51
CA VAL A 169 -3.47 25.20 -8.08
C VAL A 169 -4.52 24.61 -7.15
#